data_24b9d06a85f776e592d3afd1ca20a267
#
_entry.id   24b9d06a85f776e592d3afd1ca20a267
#
_cell.length_a   1.000
_cell.length_b   1.000
_cell.length_c   1.000
_cell.angle_alpha   90.00
_cell.angle_beta   90.00
_cell.angle_gamma   90.00
#
_symmetry.space_group_name_H-M   'P 1'
#
loop_
_entity.id
_entity.type
_entity.pdbx_description
1 polymer ?
#
loop_
_entity_poly.entity_id
_entity_poly.type
_entity_poly.pdbx_seq_one_letter_code
_entity_poly.pdbx_strand_id
1 'polypeptide(L)'
;MPLDAISLRAVVEELRPQLLNLRIDKVQQPARDQVILLLRGNKRLLLNAGANAPRLQLTELLRDNPAEPPMFCMLLRKHLVGARVAEITQPGLERLVRIELDVTDDFGQPGHRTLVLEAMGRRSNLILLDGENRVIDCMRRVDADMSASRQVLPGLFYEPPASTGRLPFLEETEEGLAEKLAQVNPEIQLDRFLLDAYFGISPLMARELSFRACGETDGRLCNLDEAGRSRFQDAFFAFANCVKENQFTPIILKREGVPFEFSALPVHQYGLAAETETFESFSALLDSFYEAKERQERVRQRGADLIRTATTARDRVRRKLALQEKDYAATQERDALRLSGDLITANLYRMERGQSKLVCQNYYDEDLAEVTIPLDPLLTPQQNAAKYYKRYTKAKTAEKYLREQMALARRDLAYLESVLQEIQQAETEQDFLDIRGEMSDAGFIRKQGKKVLQRPSKPREFKTSGGFRVLVGRNNRQNDKLTLKDADYRDLWFHVQKLHGSHVILCTNGGEPGDQDITEAAGLAAYYSQAKDSANVPVDCTQVKYVKKPAGARPGMVIYTTYRTVNVTPAEDLVKRLQAGK
;
A
#
# COMPACT_ATOMS: atom_id res chain seq x y z
N MET A 1 -4.71 -14.44 -10.88
CA MET A 1 -3.95 -14.91 -12.06
C MET A 1 -4.04 -13.89 -13.18
N PRO A 2 -3.10 -13.83 -14.13
CA PRO A 2 -3.31 -13.03 -15.32
C PRO A 2 -4.44 -13.64 -16.16
N LEU A 3 -5.14 -12.76 -16.87
CA LEU A 3 -6.17 -13.14 -17.83
C LEU A 3 -5.60 -14.16 -18.84
N ASP A 4 -6.21 -15.34 -18.99
CA ASP A 4 -5.75 -16.33 -19.97
C ASP A 4 -6.22 -15.99 -21.40
N ALA A 5 -5.74 -16.73 -22.39
CA ALA A 5 -6.00 -16.43 -23.78
C ALA A 5 -7.50 -16.56 -24.15
N ILE A 6 -8.20 -17.51 -23.55
CA ILE A 6 -9.62 -17.77 -23.81
C ILE A 6 -10.49 -16.69 -23.15
N SER A 7 -10.22 -16.38 -21.90
CA SER A 7 -10.91 -15.29 -21.21
C SER A 7 -10.64 -13.94 -21.89
N LEU A 8 -9.43 -13.74 -22.43
CA LEU A 8 -9.09 -12.54 -23.20
C LEU A 8 -9.92 -12.48 -24.51
N ARG A 9 -10.07 -13.61 -25.21
CA ARG A 9 -10.94 -13.71 -26.41
C ARG A 9 -12.37 -13.35 -26.05
N ALA A 10 -12.90 -13.92 -24.99
CA ALA A 10 -14.26 -13.64 -24.54
C ALA A 10 -14.49 -12.15 -24.24
N VAL A 11 -13.51 -11.49 -23.60
CA VAL A 11 -13.55 -10.04 -23.36
C VAL A 11 -13.51 -9.26 -24.68
N VAL A 12 -12.64 -9.64 -25.63
CA VAL A 12 -12.53 -8.95 -26.92
C VAL A 12 -13.83 -9.07 -27.73
N GLU A 13 -14.46 -10.25 -27.75
CA GLU A 13 -15.75 -10.46 -28.42
C GLU A 13 -16.88 -9.65 -27.75
N GLU A 14 -16.88 -9.50 -26.43
CA GLU A 14 -17.82 -8.62 -25.70
C GLU A 14 -17.61 -7.14 -26.05
N LEU A 15 -16.35 -6.70 -26.12
CA LEU A 15 -15.99 -5.29 -26.32
C LEU A 15 -16.18 -4.83 -27.77
N ARG A 16 -15.94 -5.70 -28.76
CA ARG A 16 -15.96 -5.36 -30.18
C ARG A 16 -17.26 -4.64 -30.59
N PRO A 17 -18.47 -5.20 -30.41
CA PRO A 17 -19.71 -4.53 -30.83
C PRO A 17 -20.00 -3.26 -30.05
N GLN A 18 -19.43 -3.13 -28.84
CA GLN A 18 -19.70 -2.00 -27.96
C GLN A 18 -18.80 -0.79 -28.22
N LEU A 19 -17.63 -0.98 -28.82
CA LEU A 19 -16.60 0.06 -28.96
C LEU A 19 -16.35 0.49 -30.41
N LEU A 20 -16.71 -0.33 -31.39
CA LEU A 20 -16.54 0.02 -32.81
C LEU A 20 -17.13 1.39 -33.12
N ASN A 21 -16.39 2.20 -33.89
CA ASN A 21 -16.74 3.56 -34.34
C ASN A 21 -16.89 4.60 -33.22
N LEU A 22 -16.69 4.23 -31.94
CA LEU A 22 -16.74 5.21 -30.86
C LEU A 22 -15.49 6.10 -30.86
N ARG A 23 -15.74 7.40 -30.62
CA ARG A 23 -14.66 8.38 -30.50
C ARG A 23 -14.09 8.38 -29.09
N ILE A 24 -12.77 8.48 -28.96
CA ILE A 24 -12.04 8.71 -27.71
C ILE A 24 -12.13 10.20 -27.37
N ASP A 25 -12.86 10.52 -26.29
CA ASP A 25 -13.05 11.90 -25.85
C ASP A 25 -11.96 12.33 -24.83
N LYS A 26 -11.40 11.36 -24.06
CA LYS A 26 -10.37 11.67 -23.03
C LYS A 26 -9.51 10.45 -22.72
N VAL A 27 -8.24 10.69 -22.38
CA VAL A 27 -7.30 9.68 -21.87
C VAL A 27 -6.90 10.03 -20.44
N GLN A 28 -6.95 9.04 -19.55
CA GLN A 28 -6.55 9.14 -18.15
C GLN A 28 -5.56 8.03 -17.81
N GLN A 29 -4.67 8.28 -16.85
CA GLN A 29 -3.73 7.29 -16.32
C GLN A 29 -3.73 7.35 -14.80
N PRO A 30 -4.69 6.66 -14.13
CA PRO A 30 -4.86 6.73 -12.69
C PRO A 30 -3.72 6.08 -11.91
N ALA A 31 -3.03 5.09 -12.50
CA ALA A 31 -1.86 4.43 -11.93
C ALA A 31 -0.77 4.26 -12.99
N ARG A 32 0.44 3.92 -12.55
CA ARG A 32 1.60 3.78 -13.44
C ARG A 32 1.37 2.81 -14.60
N ASP A 33 0.60 1.76 -14.36
CA ASP A 33 0.35 0.63 -15.25
C ASP A 33 -1.10 0.55 -15.75
N GLN A 34 -1.93 1.59 -15.51
CA GLN A 34 -3.34 1.62 -15.91
C GLN A 34 -3.64 2.84 -16.76
N VAL A 35 -4.26 2.63 -17.90
CA VAL A 35 -4.81 3.67 -18.78
C VAL A 35 -6.31 3.47 -18.92
N ILE A 36 -7.07 4.56 -18.88
CA ILE A 36 -8.51 4.57 -19.14
C ILE A 36 -8.78 5.47 -20.35
N LEU A 37 -9.36 4.90 -21.39
CA LEU A 37 -9.91 5.62 -22.52
C LEU A 37 -11.38 5.91 -22.26
N LEU A 38 -11.73 7.19 -22.16
CA LEU A 38 -13.12 7.62 -22.10
C LEU A 38 -13.63 7.79 -23.53
N LEU A 39 -14.61 6.96 -23.90
CA LEU A 39 -15.21 6.98 -25.21
C LEU A 39 -16.59 7.63 -25.16
N ARG A 40 -17.07 8.05 -26.33
CA ARG A 40 -18.41 8.63 -26.49
C ARG A 40 -19.48 7.69 -25.91
N GLY A 41 -20.54 8.24 -25.29
CA GLY A 41 -21.53 7.45 -24.59
C GLY A 41 -21.14 7.07 -23.16
N ASN A 42 -20.16 7.79 -22.58
CA ASN A 42 -19.66 7.60 -21.20
C ASN A 42 -19.05 6.21 -20.93
N LYS A 43 -18.63 5.51 -22.00
CA LYS A 43 -17.94 4.23 -21.85
C LYS A 43 -16.50 4.43 -21.44
N ARG A 44 -16.02 3.64 -20.49
CA ARG A 44 -14.65 3.70 -19.96
C ARG A 44 -13.95 2.39 -20.23
N LEU A 45 -13.01 2.39 -21.18
CA LEU A 45 -12.17 1.22 -21.45
C LEU A 45 -10.92 1.29 -20.57
N LEU A 46 -10.80 0.39 -19.63
CA LEU A 46 -9.61 0.20 -18.81
C LEU A 46 -8.63 -0.72 -19.53
N LEU A 47 -7.38 -0.28 -19.62
CA LEU A 47 -6.22 -1.04 -20.10
C LEU A 47 -5.21 -1.11 -18.95
N ASN A 48 -4.93 -2.30 -18.45
CA ASN A 48 -3.98 -2.53 -17.36
C ASN A 48 -2.84 -3.43 -17.83
N ALA A 49 -1.62 -2.88 -17.84
CA ALA A 49 -0.38 -3.61 -18.15
C ALA A 49 0.43 -3.96 -16.87
N GLY A 50 -0.20 -3.95 -15.71
CA GLY A 50 0.41 -4.32 -14.43
C GLY A 50 0.72 -5.81 -14.35
N ALA A 51 1.86 -6.15 -13.72
CA ALA A 51 2.36 -7.52 -13.65
C ALA A 51 1.37 -8.52 -13.00
N ASN A 52 0.60 -8.08 -12.03
CA ASN A 52 -0.29 -8.93 -11.24
C ASN A 52 -1.73 -9.00 -11.77
N ALA A 53 -2.13 -8.05 -12.63
CA ALA A 53 -3.50 -7.90 -13.08
C ALA A 53 -3.62 -7.33 -14.51
N PRO A 54 -2.83 -7.88 -15.49
CA PRO A 54 -2.93 -7.39 -16.87
C PRO A 54 -4.30 -7.75 -17.45
N ARG A 55 -5.01 -6.74 -18.01
CA ARG A 55 -6.37 -6.91 -18.55
C ARG A 55 -6.86 -5.72 -19.34
N LEU A 56 -7.91 -5.93 -20.10
CA LEU A 56 -8.76 -4.85 -20.62
C LEU A 56 -10.22 -5.17 -20.33
N GLN A 57 -11.03 -4.13 -20.13
CA GLN A 57 -12.46 -4.26 -19.86
C GLN A 57 -13.15 -2.90 -19.91
N LEU A 58 -14.43 -2.87 -20.10
CA LEU A 58 -15.23 -1.71 -19.68
C LEU A 58 -15.27 -1.65 -18.16
N THR A 59 -15.27 -0.46 -17.58
CA THR A 59 -15.33 -0.28 -16.14
C THR A 59 -16.28 0.85 -15.76
N GLU A 60 -17.07 0.61 -14.73
CA GLU A 60 -17.90 1.63 -14.09
C GLU A 60 -17.20 2.27 -12.90
N LEU A 61 -16.10 1.66 -12.44
CA LEU A 61 -15.36 2.12 -11.28
C LEU A 61 -14.64 3.45 -11.57
N LEU A 62 -14.89 4.41 -10.70
CA LEU A 62 -14.19 5.70 -10.73
C LEU A 62 -12.83 5.56 -10.03
N ARG A 63 -11.79 6.09 -10.69
CA ARG A 63 -10.42 6.09 -10.17
C ARG A 63 -9.87 7.50 -10.11
N ASP A 64 -9.21 7.83 -9.00
CA ASP A 64 -8.54 9.11 -8.83
C ASP A 64 -7.33 9.20 -9.76
N ASN A 65 -7.20 10.33 -10.44
CA ASN A 65 -6.03 10.61 -11.27
C ASN A 65 -4.96 11.37 -10.46
N PRO A 66 -3.67 11.16 -10.75
CA PRO A 66 -2.62 11.98 -10.16
C PRO A 66 -2.80 13.45 -10.55
N ALA A 67 -2.32 14.36 -9.67
CA ALA A 67 -2.40 15.80 -9.90
C ALA A 67 -1.67 16.21 -11.20
N GLU A 68 -0.55 15.56 -11.49
CA GLU A 68 0.22 15.72 -12.72
C GLU A 68 0.14 14.44 -13.53
N PRO A 69 -0.35 14.46 -14.78
CA PRO A 69 -0.43 13.27 -15.62
C PRO A 69 0.97 12.80 -16.02
N PRO A 70 1.22 11.47 -16.03
CA PRO A 70 2.49 10.91 -16.51
C PRO A 70 2.75 11.24 -17.99
N MET A 71 4.03 11.24 -18.40
CA MET A 71 4.45 11.54 -19.78
C MET A 71 3.75 10.66 -20.82
N PHE A 72 3.62 9.37 -20.56
CA PHE A 72 2.92 8.45 -21.45
C PHE A 72 1.44 8.80 -21.62
N CYS A 73 0.78 9.27 -20.56
CA CYS A 73 -0.60 9.78 -20.65
C CYS A 73 -0.70 11.00 -21.55
N MET A 74 0.25 11.93 -21.43
CA MET A 74 0.28 13.14 -22.27
C MET A 74 0.50 12.79 -23.75
N LEU A 75 1.37 11.83 -24.02
CA LEU A 75 1.60 11.33 -25.37
C LEU A 75 0.34 10.64 -25.93
N LEU A 76 -0.29 9.75 -25.16
CA LEU A 76 -1.56 9.13 -25.58
C LEU A 76 -2.66 10.18 -25.85
N ARG A 77 -2.73 11.24 -25.04
CA ARG A 77 -3.68 12.35 -25.28
C ARG A 77 -3.44 13.03 -26.62
N LYS A 78 -2.18 13.32 -26.94
CA LYS A 78 -1.78 13.94 -28.20
C LYS A 78 -2.22 13.12 -29.42
N HIS A 79 -2.08 11.80 -29.34
CA HIS A 79 -2.27 10.92 -30.49
C HIS A 79 -3.66 10.28 -30.58
N LEU A 80 -4.38 10.14 -29.44
CA LEU A 80 -5.61 9.34 -29.40
C LEU A 80 -6.88 10.16 -29.10
N VAL A 81 -6.77 11.38 -28.56
CA VAL A 81 -8.00 12.18 -28.33
C VAL A 81 -8.56 12.62 -29.68
N GLY A 82 -9.84 12.30 -29.92
CA GLY A 82 -10.51 12.50 -31.20
C GLY A 82 -10.52 11.28 -32.10
N ALA A 83 -9.62 10.31 -31.89
CA ALA A 83 -9.54 9.06 -32.66
C ALA A 83 -10.83 8.23 -32.52
N ARG A 84 -11.11 7.42 -33.55
CA ARG A 84 -12.22 6.44 -33.56
C ARG A 84 -11.66 5.03 -33.52
N VAL A 85 -12.34 4.15 -32.79
CA VAL A 85 -11.99 2.72 -32.74
C VAL A 85 -12.44 2.10 -34.06
N ALA A 86 -11.47 1.71 -34.89
CA ALA A 86 -11.73 1.04 -36.16
C ALA A 86 -11.92 -0.47 -35.98
N GLU A 87 -11.08 -1.09 -35.15
CA GLU A 87 -11.13 -2.53 -34.91
C GLU A 87 -10.54 -2.88 -33.53
N ILE A 88 -10.99 -4.00 -32.95
CA ILE A 88 -10.38 -4.61 -31.77
C ILE A 88 -10.18 -6.09 -32.07
N THR A 89 -8.93 -6.56 -32.00
CA THR A 89 -8.57 -7.94 -32.37
C THR A 89 -7.63 -8.57 -31.36
N GLN A 90 -7.77 -9.89 -31.21
CA GLN A 90 -6.79 -10.75 -30.58
C GLN A 90 -6.21 -11.67 -31.68
N PRO A 91 -4.91 -11.57 -32.02
CA PRO A 91 -4.30 -12.45 -33.02
C PRO A 91 -4.28 -13.90 -32.50
N GLY A 92 -5.02 -14.79 -33.14
CA GLY A 92 -5.15 -16.18 -32.72
C GLY A 92 -5.62 -16.34 -31.28
N LEU A 93 -4.83 -17.05 -30.48
CA LEU A 93 -5.02 -17.19 -29.03
C LEU A 93 -3.84 -16.57 -28.24
N GLU A 94 -3.17 -15.56 -28.84
CA GLU A 94 -2.13 -14.82 -28.13
C GLU A 94 -2.73 -13.98 -27.00
N ARG A 95 -1.95 -13.77 -25.92
CA ARG A 95 -2.34 -12.85 -24.86
C ARG A 95 -1.97 -11.40 -25.21
N LEU A 96 -2.47 -10.99 -26.36
CA LEU A 96 -2.22 -9.71 -26.98
C LEU A 96 -3.50 -9.20 -27.62
N VAL A 97 -3.81 -7.92 -27.41
CA VAL A 97 -4.95 -7.25 -28.05
C VAL A 97 -4.44 -6.05 -28.83
N ARG A 98 -4.91 -5.92 -30.07
CA ARG A 98 -4.70 -4.76 -30.91
C ARG A 98 -6.00 -3.95 -30.98
N ILE A 99 -5.88 -2.65 -30.75
CA ILE A 99 -6.97 -1.68 -30.94
C ILE A 99 -6.53 -0.75 -32.06
N GLU A 100 -7.13 -0.92 -33.22
CA GLU A 100 -6.87 -0.10 -34.40
C GLU A 100 -7.70 1.18 -34.31
N LEU A 101 -7.06 2.32 -34.58
CA LEU A 101 -7.63 3.64 -34.35
C LEU A 101 -7.45 4.54 -35.56
N ASP A 102 -8.56 5.03 -36.09
CA ASP A 102 -8.55 6.07 -37.11
C ASP A 102 -8.34 7.42 -36.44
N VAL A 103 -7.31 8.12 -36.84
CA VAL A 103 -6.93 9.44 -36.36
C VAL A 103 -6.97 10.45 -37.49
N THR A 104 -7.12 11.71 -37.12
CA THR A 104 -6.94 12.83 -38.05
C THR A 104 -5.84 13.70 -37.48
N ASP A 105 -4.86 14.03 -38.28
CA ASP A 105 -3.75 14.89 -37.87
C ASP A 105 -4.18 16.36 -37.78
N ASP A 106 -3.26 17.22 -37.30
CA ASP A 106 -3.51 18.66 -37.12
C ASP A 106 -3.82 19.38 -38.45
N PHE A 107 -3.52 18.75 -39.60
CA PHE A 107 -3.78 19.27 -40.95
C PHE A 107 -5.06 18.69 -41.57
N GLY A 108 -5.81 17.86 -40.83
CA GLY A 108 -7.03 17.21 -41.32
C GLY A 108 -6.78 15.96 -42.17
N GLN A 109 -5.54 15.46 -42.28
CA GLN A 109 -5.22 14.26 -43.03
C GLN A 109 -5.58 13.01 -42.23
N PRO A 110 -6.23 12.01 -42.84
CA PRO A 110 -6.50 10.74 -42.18
C PRO A 110 -5.20 9.98 -41.93
N GLY A 111 -5.12 9.37 -40.78
CA GLY A 111 -4.00 8.54 -40.36
C GLY A 111 -4.48 7.36 -39.53
N HIS A 112 -3.57 6.45 -39.21
CA HIS A 112 -3.85 5.25 -38.46
C HIS A 112 -2.91 5.14 -37.26
N ARG A 113 -3.40 4.62 -36.15
CA ARG A 113 -2.66 4.29 -34.93
C ARG A 113 -3.11 2.95 -34.39
N THR A 114 -2.18 2.20 -33.82
CA THR A 114 -2.53 0.94 -33.14
C THR A 114 -2.12 1.03 -31.69
N LEU A 115 -3.02 0.72 -30.79
CA LEU A 115 -2.72 0.56 -29.37
C LEU A 115 -2.69 -0.94 -29.04
N VAL A 116 -1.51 -1.45 -28.65
CA VAL A 116 -1.28 -2.86 -28.37
C VAL A 116 -1.19 -3.07 -26.86
N LEU A 117 -2.02 -3.94 -26.33
CA LEU A 117 -1.93 -4.44 -24.96
C LEU A 117 -1.37 -5.86 -24.96
N GLU A 118 -0.20 -6.06 -24.38
CA GLU A 118 0.38 -7.37 -24.08
C GLU A 118 0.05 -7.76 -22.65
N ALA A 119 -0.70 -8.85 -22.44
CA ALA A 119 -1.16 -9.30 -21.13
C ALA A 119 -0.33 -10.52 -20.65
N MET A 120 0.97 -10.33 -20.40
CA MET A 120 1.93 -11.39 -20.12
C MET A 120 2.55 -11.35 -18.71
N GLY A 121 1.76 -11.01 -17.71
CA GLY A 121 2.23 -10.91 -16.32
C GLY A 121 3.35 -9.89 -16.18
N ARG A 122 4.52 -10.28 -15.73
CA ARG A 122 5.67 -9.37 -15.53
C ARG A 122 6.18 -8.71 -16.83
N ARG A 123 5.87 -9.30 -17.99
CA ARG A 123 6.23 -8.79 -19.31
C ARG A 123 5.11 -8.01 -19.98
N SER A 124 4.02 -7.74 -19.27
CA SER A 124 2.91 -6.95 -19.82
C SER A 124 3.33 -5.54 -20.17
N ASN A 125 2.77 -5.03 -21.28
CA ASN A 125 3.08 -3.70 -21.79
C ASN A 125 1.86 -3.09 -22.50
N LEU A 126 1.83 -1.78 -22.59
CA LEU A 126 0.91 -1.02 -23.43
C LEU A 126 1.75 -0.17 -24.39
N ILE A 127 1.57 -0.38 -25.69
CA ILE A 127 2.44 0.14 -26.73
C ILE A 127 1.59 0.90 -27.75
N LEU A 128 2.00 2.11 -28.09
CA LEU A 128 1.39 2.90 -29.16
C LEU A 128 2.26 2.80 -30.41
N LEU A 129 1.63 2.42 -31.53
CA LEU A 129 2.27 2.29 -32.84
C LEU A 129 1.72 3.34 -33.81
N ASP A 130 2.53 3.72 -34.79
CA ASP A 130 2.11 4.49 -35.95
C ASP A 130 1.53 3.60 -37.07
N GLY A 131 1.15 4.21 -38.20
CA GLY A 131 0.59 3.50 -39.35
C GLY A 131 1.55 2.54 -40.07
N GLU A 132 2.83 2.59 -39.74
CA GLU A 132 3.88 1.71 -40.30
C GLU A 132 4.30 0.61 -39.29
N ASN A 133 3.56 0.44 -38.18
CA ASN A 133 3.91 -0.43 -37.08
C ASN A 133 5.24 -0.06 -36.35
N ARG A 134 5.67 1.19 -36.37
CA ARG A 134 6.77 1.67 -35.54
C ARG A 134 6.24 2.08 -34.15
N VAL A 135 7.01 1.78 -33.13
CA VAL A 135 6.69 2.17 -31.75
C VAL A 135 6.82 3.70 -31.61
N ILE A 136 5.72 4.39 -31.37
CA ILE A 136 5.73 5.81 -31.00
C ILE A 136 6.22 5.95 -29.56
N ASP A 137 5.64 5.21 -28.62
CA ASP A 137 6.12 5.02 -27.25
C ASP A 137 5.41 3.84 -26.60
N CYS A 138 5.86 3.47 -25.39
CA CYS A 138 5.32 2.36 -24.63
C CYS A 138 5.35 2.65 -23.12
N MET A 139 4.48 1.98 -22.38
CA MET A 139 4.41 2.11 -20.93
C MET A 139 5.68 1.60 -20.24
N ARG A 140 6.27 0.52 -20.79
CA ARG A 140 7.52 -0.07 -20.31
C ARG A 140 8.48 -0.20 -21.50
N ARG A 141 9.57 0.54 -21.48
CA ARG A 141 10.66 0.41 -22.45
C ARG A 141 11.47 -0.84 -22.13
N VAL A 142 11.75 -1.64 -23.15
CA VAL A 142 12.56 -2.85 -23.06
C VAL A 142 13.76 -2.66 -24.00
N ASP A 143 14.92 -2.49 -23.41
CA ASP A 143 16.20 -2.34 -24.11
C ASP A 143 16.95 -3.67 -24.22
N ALA A 144 18.15 -3.63 -24.80
CA ALA A 144 19.00 -4.80 -24.98
C ALA A 144 19.46 -5.43 -23.66
N ASP A 145 19.61 -4.63 -22.60
CA ASP A 145 20.02 -5.13 -21.27
C ASP A 145 18.89 -5.90 -20.60
N MET A 146 17.63 -5.52 -20.87
CA MET A 146 16.44 -6.19 -20.35
C MET A 146 16.02 -7.42 -21.15
N SER A 147 16.26 -7.42 -22.47
CA SER A 147 15.94 -8.54 -23.36
C SER A 147 16.84 -8.51 -24.60
N ALA A 148 17.68 -9.54 -24.74
CA ALA A 148 18.53 -9.70 -25.94
C ALA A 148 17.72 -10.09 -27.18
N SER A 149 16.56 -10.75 -27.00
CA SER A 149 15.78 -11.31 -28.12
C SER A 149 14.70 -10.38 -28.66
N ARG A 150 14.24 -9.39 -27.88
CA ARG A 150 13.16 -8.50 -28.30
C ARG A 150 13.24 -7.16 -27.56
N GLN A 151 13.34 -6.10 -28.31
CA GLN A 151 13.37 -4.74 -27.78
C GLN A 151 12.05 -4.02 -28.07
N VAL A 152 11.62 -3.16 -27.17
CA VAL A 152 10.43 -2.30 -27.33
C VAL A 152 10.82 -0.87 -26.96
N LEU A 153 11.26 -0.11 -27.96
CA LEU A 153 11.75 1.25 -27.81
C LEU A 153 11.14 2.16 -28.89
N PRO A 154 10.94 3.45 -28.61
CA PRO A 154 10.47 4.42 -29.60
C PRO A 154 11.34 4.40 -30.87
N GLY A 155 10.69 4.42 -32.04
CA GLY A 155 11.32 4.41 -33.35
C GLY A 155 11.61 3.03 -33.92
N LEU A 156 11.63 1.96 -33.14
CA LEU A 156 11.79 0.59 -33.65
C LEU A 156 10.47 0.05 -34.22
N PHE A 157 10.56 -0.90 -35.12
CA PHE A 157 9.39 -1.66 -35.55
C PHE A 157 8.90 -2.57 -34.42
N TYR A 158 7.60 -2.65 -34.29
CA TYR A 158 6.98 -3.56 -33.32
C TYR A 158 7.08 -5.00 -33.81
N GLU A 159 7.68 -5.83 -32.99
CA GLU A 159 7.71 -7.28 -33.18
C GLU A 159 6.80 -7.91 -32.10
N PRO A 160 5.85 -8.80 -32.44
CA PRO A 160 5.07 -9.52 -31.46
C PRO A 160 5.96 -10.46 -30.62
N PRO A 161 5.53 -10.87 -29.43
CA PRO A 161 6.24 -11.88 -28.66
C PRO A 161 6.43 -13.15 -29.48
N ALA A 162 7.59 -13.82 -29.30
CA ALA A 162 7.90 -15.05 -30.02
C ALA A 162 6.84 -16.12 -29.76
N SER A 163 6.35 -16.74 -30.83
CA SER A 163 5.46 -17.89 -30.76
C SER A 163 6.16 -19.08 -30.08
N THR A 164 5.40 -19.87 -29.34
CA THR A 164 5.93 -21.07 -28.65
C THR A 164 6.18 -22.24 -29.59
N GLY A 165 5.80 -22.13 -30.88
CA GLY A 165 5.89 -23.22 -31.85
C GLY A 165 4.90 -24.38 -31.62
N ARG A 166 4.00 -24.25 -30.62
CA ARG A 166 2.95 -25.23 -30.34
C ARG A 166 1.77 -25.01 -31.26
N LEU A 167 1.06 -26.11 -31.59
CA LEU A 167 -0.17 -26.03 -32.37
C LEU A 167 -1.28 -25.32 -31.57
N PRO A 168 -1.98 -24.35 -32.14
CA PRO A 168 -3.20 -23.83 -31.53
C PRO A 168 -4.23 -24.96 -31.38
N PHE A 169 -4.76 -25.17 -30.19
CA PHE A 169 -5.70 -26.28 -29.93
C PHE A 169 -6.97 -26.21 -30.81
N LEU A 170 -7.32 -25.03 -31.29
CA LEU A 170 -8.45 -24.83 -32.20
C LEU A 170 -8.21 -25.42 -33.61
N GLU A 171 -6.98 -25.68 -34.00
CA GLU A 171 -6.62 -26.25 -35.29
C GLU A 171 -6.43 -27.78 -35.23
N GLU A 172 -6.60 -28.39 -34.05
CA GLU A 172 -6.42 -29.83 -33.89
C GLU A 172 -7.58 -30.60 -34.52
N THR A 173 -7.26 -31.79 -35.06
CA THR A 173 -8.20 -32.75 -35.64
C THR A 173 -8.35 -33.99 -34.76
N GLU A 174 -9.41 -34.76 -34.96
CA GLU A 174 -9.64 -36.01 -34.20
C GLU A 174 -8.52 -37.03 -34.44
N GLU A 175 -8.09 -37.17 -35.71
CA GLU A 175 -6.96 -38.05 -36.05
C GLU A 175 -5.67 -37.55 -35.46
N GLY A 176 -5.38 -36.22 -35.52
CA GLY A 176 -4.16 -35.63 -34.98
C GLY A 176 -4.07 -35.77 -33.46
N LEU A 177 -5.19 -35.60 -32.74
CA LEU A 177 -5.21 -35.83 -31.28
C LEU A 177 -4.96 -37.31 -30.96
N ALA A 178 -5.61 -38.23 -31.71
CA ALA A 178 -5.42 -39.68 -31.50
C ALA A 178 -3.96 -40.11 -31.75
N GLU A 179 -3.33 -39.61 -32.83
CA GLU A 179 -1.91 -39.88 -33.13
C GLU A 179 -0.98 -39.36 -32.02
N LYS A 180 -1.20 -38.11 -31.53
CA LYS A 180 -0.39 -37.55 -30.44
C LYS A 180 -0.55 -38.34 -29.15
N LEU A 181 -1.76 -38.82 -28.81
CA LEU A 181 -2.00 -39.63 -27.64
C LEU A 181 -1.35 -41.01 -27.76
N ALA A 182 -1.20 -41.57 -29.00
CA ALA A 182 -0.53 -42.82 -29.22
C ALA A 182 1.02 -42.71 -29.16
N GLN A 183 1.58 -41.55 -29.43
CA GLN A 183 3.03 -41.31 -29.47
C GLN A 183 3.61 -40.83 -28.16
N VAL A 184 2.80 -40.23 -27.29
CA VAL A 184 3.26 -39.67 -26.01
C VAL A 184 3.49 -40.75 -24.96
N ASN A 185 4.37 -40.47 -23.97
CA ASN A 185 4.58 -41.38 -22.85
C ASN A 185 3.26 -41.67 -22.10
N PRO A 186 2.84 -42.93 -21.97
CA PRO A 186 1.56 -43.28 -21.28
C PRO A 186 1.47 -42.81 -19.82
N GLU A 187 2.61 -42.61 -19.15
CA GLU A 187 2.68 -42.17 -17.76
C GLU A 187 2.44 -40.64 -17.61
N ILE A 188 2.31 -39.90 -18.72
CA ILE A 188 2.09 -38.47 -18.66
C ILE A 188 0.72 -38.13 -18.04
N GLN A 189 0.68 -37.05 -17.23
CA GLN A 189 -0.58 -36.47 -16.78
C GLN A 189 -1.27 -35.79 -17.94
N LEU A 190 -2.59 -35.92 -18.04
CA LEU A 190 -3.39 -35.34 -19.14
C LEU A 190 -3.31 -33.81 -19.21
N ASP A 191 -3.33 -33.15 -18.06
CA ASP A 191 -3.18 -31.69 -18.01
C ASP A 191 -1.82 -31.24 -18.53
N ARG A 192 -0.75 -32.00 -18.21
CA ARG A 192 0.60 -31.76 -18.69
C ARG A 192 0.72 -31.96 -20.19
N PHE A 193 0.15 -33.08 -20.70
CA PHE A 193 0.08 -33.34 -22.13
C PHE A 193 -0.57 -32.17 -22.88
N LEU A 194 -1.72 -31.68 -22.41
CA LEU A 194 -2.43 -30.57 -23.03
C LEU A 194 -1.60 -29.28 -23.05
N LEU A 195 -0.91 -28.97 -21.95
CA LEU A 195 -0.08 -27.77 -21.83
C LEU A 195 1.19 -27.85 -22.68
N ASP A 196 1.73 -29.05 -22.91
CA ASP A 196 2.95 -29.24 -23.69
C ASP A 196 2.67 -29.32 -25.19
N ALA A 197 1.53 -29.95 -25.58
CA ALA A 197 1.16 -30.12 -26.98
C ALA A 197 0.51 -28.88 -27.60
N TYR A 198 -0.26 -28.12 -26.82
CA TYR A 198 -1.13 -27.08 -27.38
C TYR A 198 -0.82 -25.69 -26.85
N PHE A 199 -1.00 -24.72 -27.74
CA PHE A 199 -1.01 -23.30 -27.42
C PHE A 199 -2.42 -22.82 -27.14
N GLY A 200 -2.58 -21.90 -26.19
CA GLY A 200 -3.84 -21.25 -25.86
C GLY A 200 -4.65 -21.90 -24.74
N ILE A 201 -4.30 -23.10 -24.29
CA ILE A 201 -4.90 -23.77 -23.13
C ILE A 201 -4.24 -23.27 -21.85
N SER A 202 -5.05 -22.88 -20.86
CA SER A 202 -4.58 -22.50 -19.52
C SER A 202 -4.48 -23.70 -18.59
N PRO A 203 -3.65 -23.65 -17.51
CA PRO A 203 -3.58 -24.73 -16.52
C PRO A 203 -4.93 -25.04 -15.86
N LEU A 204 -5.82 -24.05 -15.72
CA LEU A 204 -7.18 -24.27 -15.22
C LEU A 204 -7.98 -25.15 -16.14
N MET A 205 -7.98 -24.83 -17.45
CA MET A 205 -8.71 -25.60 -18.46
C MET A 205 -8.10 -26.96 -18.73
N ALA A 206 -6.78 -27.08 -18.71
CA ALA A 206 -6.10 -28.39 -18.84
C ALA A 206 -6.54 -29.37 -17.74
N ARG A 207 -6.56 -28.91 -16.47
CA ARG A 207 -7.07 -29.71 -15.35
C ARG A 207 -8.56 -30.01 -15.45
N GLU A 208 -9.35 -29.05 -15.93
CA GLU A 208 -10.78 -29.27 -16.14
C GLU A 208 -11.04 -30.34 -17.19
N LEU A 209 -10.28 -30.36 -18.29
CA LEU A 209 -10.38 -31.38 -19.32
C LEU A 209 -9.94 -32.77 -18.81
N SER A 210 -8.87 -32.84 -18.00
CA SER A 210 -8.49 -34.06 -17.30
C SER A 210 -9.61 -34.56 -16.38
N PHE A 211 -10.17 -33.67 -15.56
CA PHE A 211 -11.28 -34.01 -14.66
C PHE A 211 -12.52 -34.52 -15.40
N ARG A 212 -12.89 -33.92 -16.52
CA ARG A 212 -14.01 -34.39 -17.34
C ARG A 212 -13.78 -35.76 -17.96
N ALA A 213 -12.54 -36.12 -18.24
CA ALA A 213 -12.17 -37.42 -18.80
C ALA A 213 -12.20 -38.53 -17.77
N CYS A 214 -11.64 -38.35 -16.59
CA CYS A 214 -11.40 -39.40 -15.61
C CYS A 214 -11.83 -39.08 -14.17
N GLY A 215 -12.40 -37.91 -13.90
CA GLY A 215 -12.80 -37.50 -12.55
C GLY A 215 -11.66 -36.96 -11.68
N GLU A 216 -10.42 -36.90 -12.21
CA GLU A 216 -9.21 -36.44 -11.52
C GLU A 216 -8.52 -35.31 -12.31
N THR A 217 -7.99 -34.30 -11.61
CA THR A 217 -7.31 -33.15 -12.24
C THR A 217 -5.92 -33.48 -12.76
N ASP A 218 -5.30 -34.53 -12.24
CA ASP A 218 -3.95 -35.00 -12.53
C ASP A 218 -3.94 -36.47 -13.04
N GLY A 219 -5.06 -36.90 -13.62
CA GLY A 219 -5.23 -38.22 -14.22
C GLY A 219 -4.15 -38.51 -15.26
N ARG A 220 -3.66 -39.77 -15.30
CA ARG A 220 -2.63 -40.21 -16.24
C ARG A 220 -3.24 -40.91 -17.44
N LEU A 221 -2.58 -40.75 -18.59
CA LEU A 221 -3.04 -41.38 -19.85
C LEU A 221 -3.10 -42.90 -19.77
N CYS A 222 -2.15 -43.55 -19.06
CA CYS A 222 -2.14 -45.02 -18.86
C CYS A 222 -3.35 -45.55 -18.07
N ASN A 223 -3.99 -44.72 -17.25
CA ASN A 223 -5.15 -45.10 -16.44
C ASN A 223 -6.47 -44.97 -17.21
N LEU A 224 -6.47 -44.45 -18.44
CA LEU A 224 -7.66 -44.34 -19.24
C LEU A 224 -7.92 -45.65 -20.00
N ASP A 225 -9.10 -46.22 -19.76
CA ASP A 225 -9.67 -47.23 -20.62
C ASP A 225 -10.13 -46.62 -21.96
N GLU A 226 -10.64 -47.41 -22.88
CA GLU A 226 -11.13 -46.96 -24.18
C GLU A 226 -12.27 -45.94 -24.03
N ALA A 227 -13.18 -46.15 -23.09
CA ALA A 227 -14.24 -45.20 -22.78
C ALA A 227 -13.73 -43.90 -22.19
N GLY A 228 -12.68 -43.93 -21.35
CA GLY A 228 -12.01 -42.74 -20.81
C GLY A 228 -11.30 -41.94 -21.89
N ARG A 229 -10.68 -42.59 -22.86
CA ARG A 229 -10.06 -41.91 -24.02
C ARG A 229 -11.10 -41.22 -24.90
N SER A 230 -12.24 -41.89 -25.17
CA SER A 230 -13.35 -41.29 -25.90
C SER A 230 -13.89 -40.07 -25.16
N ARG A 231 -14.17 -40.14 -23.85
CA ARG A 231 -14.58 -39.00 -23.02
C ARG A 231 -13.60 -37.84 -23.08
N PHE A 232 -12.30 -38.13 -23.09
CA PHE A 232 -11.26 -37.10 -23.19
C PHE A 232 -11.33 -36.37 -24.54
N GLN A 233 -11.44 -37.12 -25.66
CA GLN A 233 -11.57 -36.56 -26.99
C GLN A 233 -12.86 -35.73 -27.12
N ASP A 234 -13.99 -36.27 -26.66
CA ASP A 234 -15.29 -35.55 -26.67
C ASP A 234 -15.22 -34.25 -25.87
N ALA A 235 -14.62 -34.30 -24.67
CA ALA A 235 -14.42 -33.12 -23.81
C ALA A 235 -13.50 -32.07 -24.46
N PHE A 236 -12.42 -32.50 -25.11
CA PHE A 236 -11.49 -31.63 -25.82
C PHE A 236 -12.16 -30.91 -27.00
N PHE A 237 -12.87 -31.66 -27.87
CA PHE A 237 -13.50 -31.05 -29.03
C PHE A 237 -14.75 -30.22 -28.65
N ALA A 238 -15.50 -30.63 -27.65
CA ALA A 238 -16.59 -29.81 -27.11
C ALA A 238 -16.05 -28.45 -26.56
N PHE A 239 -14.96 -28.51 -25.85
CA PHE A 239 -14.24 -27.31 -25.37
C PHE A 239 -13.74 -26.44 -26.54
N ALA A 240 -13.09 -27.03 -27.54
CA ALA A 240 -12.59 -26.32 -28.70
C ALA A 240 -13.75 -25.65 -29.49
N ASN A 241 -14.88 -26.34 -29.67
CA ASN A 241 -16.06 -25.82 -30.35
C ASN A 241 -16.69 -24.64 -29.57
N CYS A 242 -16.85 -24.74 -28.25
CA CYS A 242 -17.30 -23.61 -27.43
C CYS A 242 -16.45 -22.35 -27.65
N VAL A 243 -15.12 -22.51 -27.74
CA VAL A 243 -14.22 -21.38 -27.99
C VAL A 243 -14.30 -20.87 -29.42
N LYS A 244 -14.45 -21.77 -30.42
CA LYS A 244 -14.63 -21.40 -31.85
C LYS A 244 -15.91 -20.59 -32.08
N GLU A 245 -16.99 -21.02 -31.44
CA GLU A 245 -18.32 -20.41 -31.58
C GLU A 245 -18.55 -19.24 -30.61
N ASN A 246 -17.52 -18.85 -29.82
CA ASN A 246 -17.58 -17.79 -28.81
C ASN A 246 -18.71 -17.99 -27.78
N GLN A 247 -19.02 -19.26 -27.42
CA GLN A 247 -20.00 -19.62 -26.40
C GLN A 247 -19.36 -19.51 -25.00
N PHE A 248 -19.32 -18.30 -24.47
CA PHE A 248 -18.68 -18.01 -23.21
C PHE A 248 -19.68 -17.76 -22.07
N THR A 249 -19.32 -18.20 -20.87
CA THR A 249 -20.06 -17.96 -19.63
C THR A 249 -19.11 -17.40 -18.59
N PRO A 250 -19.23 -16.10 -18.25
CA PRO A 250 -18.34 -15.47 -17.26
C PRO A 250 -18.66 -15.97 -15.86
N ILE A 251 -17.71 -16.67 -15.23
CA ILE A 251 -17.86 -17.20 -13.88
C ILE A 251 -16.69 -16.82 -12.97
N ILE A 252 -17.00 -16.53 -11.71
CA ILE A 252 -16.02 -16.43 -10.61
C ILE A 252 -16.15 -17.66 -9.72
N LEU A 253 -15.01 -18.22 -9.33
CA LEU A 253 -14.88 -19.29 -8.36
C LEU A 253 -14.48 -18.70 -7.00
N LYS A 254 -15.26 -19.03 -5.95
CA LYS A 254 -15.05 -18.55 -4.57
C LYS A 254 -14.79 -19.71 -3.63
N ARG A 255 -13.93 -19.50 -2.63
CA ARG A 255 -13.80 -20.36 -1.45
C ARG A 255 -14.14 -19.54 -0.22
N GLU A 256 -15.06 -20.03 0.59
CA GLU A 256 -15.51 -19.29 1.78
C GLU A 256 -15.93 -17.84 1.46
N GLY A 257 -16.61 -17.63 0.33
CA GLY A 257 -17.00 -16.31 -0.14
C GLY A 257 -15.91 -15.44 -0.77
N VAL A 258 -14.63 -15.89 -0.77
CA VAL A 258 -13.47 -15.14 -1.31
C VAL A 258 -13.18 -15.57 -2.75
N PRO A 259 -13.20 -14.65 -3.74
CA PRO A 259 -12.82 -14.93 -5.12
C PRO A 259 -11.35 -15.36 -5.22
N PHE A 260 -11.08 -16.51 -5.84
CA PHE A 260 -9.71 -16.99 -6.04
C PHE A 260 -9.35 -17.21 -7.51
N GLU A 261 -10.35 -17.50 -8.38
CA GLU A 261 -10.15 -17.76 -9.80
C GLU A 261 -11.37 -17.28 -10.59
N PHE A 262 -11.23 -17.10 -11.90
CA PHE A 262 -12.35 -16.87 -12.82
C PHE A 262 -12.11 -17.61 -14.14
N SER A 263 -13.17 -17.83 -14.91
CA SER A 263 -13.13 -18.55 -16.16
C SER A 263 -14.15 -18.01 -17.17
N ALA A 264 -13.84 -18.21 -18.45
CA ALA A 264 -14.75 -17.97 -19.57
C ALA A 264 -15.68 -19.16 -19.85
N LEU A 265 -15.42 -20.30 -19.24
CA LEU A 265 -16.18 -21.54 -19.43
C LEU A 265 -16.47 -22.19 -18.07
N PRO A 266 -17.53 -23.00 -17.97
CA PRO A 266 -17.87 -23.71 -16.73
C PRO A 266 -16.75 -24.63 -16.24
N VAL A 267 -16.48 -24.58 -14.92
CA VAL A 267 -15.43 -25.33 -14.23
C VAL A 267 -16.07 -26.22 -13.16
N HIS A 268 -15.82 -27.53 -13.21
CA HIS A 268 -16.44 -28.55 -12.35
C HIS A 268 -15.42 -29.25 -11.43
N GLN A 269 -14.13 -29.14 -11.73
CA GLN A 269 -13.03 -29.83 -11.01
C GLN A 269 -12.97 -29.57 -9.51
N TYR A 270 -13.60 -28.52 -9.02
CA TYR A 270 -13.60 -28.16 -7.59
C TYR A 270 -14.79 -28.72 -6.82
N GLY A 271 -15.81 -29.25 -7.50
CA GLY A 271 -17.00 -29.79 -6.86
C GLY A 271 -17.60 -28.84 -5.82
N LEU A 272 -17.88 -29.38 -4.62
CA LEU A 272 -18.40 -28.59 -3.49
C LEU A 272 -17.34 -27.71 -2.78
N ALA A 273 -16.07 -27.83 -3.15
CA ALA A 273 -14.98 -27.03 -2.53
C ALA A 273 -14.91 -25.59 -3.07
N ALA A 274 -15.70 -25.26 -4.09
CA ALA A 274 -15.81 -23.91 -4.62
C ALA A 274 -17.26 -23.55 -4.99
N GLU A 275 -17.66 -22.35 -4.61
CA GLU A 275 -18.91 -21.74 -5.06
C GLU A 275 -18.68 -21.06 -6.40
N THR A 276 -19.64 -21.19 -7.33
CA THR A 276 -19.59 -20.55 -8.64
C THR A 276 -20.60 -19.41 -8.70
N GLU A 277 -20.13 -18.22 -9.06
CA GLU A 277 -20.97 -17.04 -9.32
C GLU A 277 -20.88 -16.68 -10.80
N THR A 278 -22.03 -16.56 -11.47
CA THR A 278 -22.12 -16.19 -12.89
C THR A 278 -22.41 -14.71 -13.03
N PHE A 279 -21.81 -14.08 -14.04
CA PHE A 279 -21.95 -12.66 -14.36
C PHE A 279 -22.61 -12.46 -15.72
N GLU A 280 -23.25 -11.31 -15.92
CA GLU A 280 -23.87 -10.94 -17.21
C GLU A 280 -22.83 -10.58 -18.28
N SER A 281 -21.62 -10.12 -17.85
CA SER A 281 -20.54 -9.70 -18.74
C SER A 281 -19.17 -9.96 -18.11
N PHE A 282 -18.15 -10.12 -18.97
CA PHE A 282 -16.77 -10.20 -18.53
C PHE A 282 -16.28 -8.91 -17.89
N SER A 283 -16.73 -7.77 -18.38
CA SER A 283 -16.41 -6.47 -17.81
C SER A 283 -16.87 -6.35 -16.37
N ALA A 284 -18.12 -6.77 -16.06
CA ALA A 284 -18.65 -6.80 -14.70
C ALA A 284 -17.90 -7.81 -13.81
N LEU A 285 -17.61 -9.00 -14.36
CA LEU A 285 -16.82 -10.03 -13.68
C LEU A 285 -15.44 -9.50 -13.28
N LEU A 286 -14.72 -8.88 -14.22
CA LEU A 286 -13.36 -8.38 -14.00
C LEU A 286 -13.33 -7.20 -13.02
N ASP A 287 -14.33 -6.30 -13.07
CA ASP A 287 -14.49 -5.24 -12.07
C ASP A 287 -14.69 -5.85 -10.68
N SER A 288 -15.60 -6.82 -10.52
CA SER A 288 -15.87 -7.49 -9.24
C SER A 288 -14.63 -8.22 -8.70
N PHE A 289 -13.97 -9.02 -9.55
CA PHE A 289 -12.81 -9.83 -9.15
C PHE A 289 -11.60 -8.98 -8.74
N TYR A 290 -11.33 -7.91 -9.49
CA TYR A 290 -10.14 -7.10 -9.25
C TYR A 290 -10.37 -5.93 -8.30
N GLU A 291 -11.59 -5.46 -8.08
CA GLU A 291 -11.87 -4.34 -7.17
C GLU A 291 -11.40 -4.63 -5.75
N ALA A 292 -11.80 -5.77 -5.19
CA ALA A 292 -11.41 -6.18 -3.85
C ALA A 292 -9.88 -6.31 -3.73
N LYS A 293 -9.25 -6.96 -4.71
CA LYS A 293 -7.80 -7.18 -4.75
C LYS A 293 -7.01 -5.88 -4.93
N GLU A 294 -7.44 -4.99 -5.82
CA GLU A 294 -6.81 -3.68 -6.02
C GLU A 294 -7.00 -2.76 -4.81
N ARG A 295 -8.17 -2.83 -4.16
CA ARG A 295 -8.41 -2.08 -2.92
C ARG A 295 -7.46 -2.55 -1.82
N GLN A 296 -7.30 -3.86 -1.64
CA GLN A 296 -6.37 -4.42 -0.66
C GLN A 296 -4.91 -4.03 -0.98
N GLU A 297 -4.50 -4.10 -2.24
CA GLU A 297 -3.15 -3.72 -2.65
C GLU A 297 -2.90 -2.21 -2.48
N ARG A 298 -3.88 -1.33 -2.80
CA ARG A 298 -3.79 0.11 -2.54
C ARG A 298 -3.64 0.41 -1.04
N VAL A 299 -4.43 -0.26 -0.21
CA VAL A 299 -4.33 -0.16 1.25
C VAL A 299 -2.91 -0.54 1.71
N ARG A 300 -2.39 -1.67 1.22
CA ARG A 300 -1.05 -2.15 1.55
C ARG A 300 0.06 -1.20 1.10
N GLN A 301 0.00 -0.70 -0.13
CA GLN A 301 1.01 0.22 -0.68
C GLN A 301 0.99 1.57 0.05
N ARG A 302 -0.19 2.15 0.28
CA ARG A 302 -0.31 3.40 1.04
C ARG A 302 0.18 3.25 2.49
N GLY A 303 -0.12 2.11 3.11
CA GLY A 303 0.40 1.76 4.44
C GLY A 303 1.92 1.71 4.45
N ALA A 304 2.54 0.97 3.52
CA ALA A 304 3.99 0.85 3.41
C ALA A 304 4.69 2.19 3.16
N ASP A 305 4.15 3.03 2.27
CA ASP A 305 4.69 4.37 2.00
C ASP A 305 4.59 5.29 3.21
N LEU A 306 3.47 5.24 3.93
CA LEU A 306 3.26 6.06 5.11
C LEU A 306 4.14 5.62 6.27
N ILE A 307 4.32 4.30 6.49
CA ILE A 307 5.26 3.73 7.45
C ILE A 307 6.67 4.24 7.17
N ARG A 308 7.14 4.14 5.92
CA ARG A 308 8.47 4.62 5.53
C ARG A 308 8.64 6.12 5.81
N THR A 309 7.62 6.91 5.49
CA THR A 309 7.62 8.36 5.72
C THR A 309 7.67 8.70 7.21
N ALA A 310 6.82 8.06 8.02
CA ALA A 310 6.76 8.26 9.47
C ALA A 310 8.06 7.80 10.16
N THR A 311 8.61 6.64 9.74
CA THR A 311 9.91 6.13 10.23
C THR A 311 11.04 7.10 9.93
N THR A 312 11.11 7.64 8.70
CA THR A 312 12.12 8.64 8.33
C THR A 312 12.01 9.91 9.18
N ALA A 313 10.77 10.37 9.44
CA ALA A 313 10.54 11.53 10.31
C ALA A 313 10.95 11.26 11.75
N ARG A 314 10.57 10.11 12.32
CA ARG A 314 10.96 9.65 13.66
C ARG A 314 12.49 9.58 13.81
N ASP A 315 13.19 8.96 12.86
CA ASP A 315 14.64 8.77 12.92
C ASP A 315 15.40 10.10 12.80
N ARG A 316 14.85 11.07 12.05
CA ARG A 316 15.37 12.43 12.00
C ARG A 316 15.25 13.12 13.36
N VAL A 317 14.09 13.02 14.03
CA VAL A 317 13.89 13.61 15.37
C VAL A 317 14.77 12.91 16.40
N ARG A 318 14.90 11.59 16.36
CA ARG A 318 15.78 10.80 17.25
C ARG A 318 17.24 11.22 17.13
N ARG A 319 17.76 11.39 15.89
CA ARG A 319 19.13 11.86 15.66
C ARG A 319 19.33 13.28 16.17
N LYS A 320 18.34 14.17 15.95
CA LYS A 320 18.37 15.54 16.49
C LYS A 320 18.44 15.53 18.02
N LEU A 321 17.61 14.71 18.68
CA LEU A 321 17.59 14.59 20.14
C LEU A 321 18.94 14.09 20.67
N ALA A 322 19.51 13.05 20.08
CA ALA A 322 20.82 12.51 20.49
C ALA A 322 21.95 13.55 20.38
N LEU A 323 21.94 14.38 19.31
CA LEU A 323 22.90 15.48 19.17
C LEU A 323 22.69 16.54 20.26
N GLN A 324 21.45 16.93 20.52
CA GLN A 324 21.09 17.88 21.58
C GLN A 324 21.48 17.37 22.98
N GLU A 325 21.33 16.07 23.25
CA GLU A 325 21.76 15.45 24.52
C GLU A 325 23.28 15.48 24.66
N LYS A 326 24.03 15.23 23.59
CA LYS A 326 25.50 15.38 23.58
C LYS A 326 25.91 16.82 23.84
N ASP A 327 25.28 17.77 23.13
CA ASP A 327 25.59 19.21 23.33
C ASP A 327 25.20 19.67 24.75
N TYR A 328 24.09 19.17 25.28
CA TYR A 328 23.66 19.45 26.65
C TYR A 328 24.64 18.92 27.67
N ALA A 329 25.16 17.71 27.52
CA ALA A 329 26.18 17.14 28.39
C ALA A 329 27.43 18.03 28.41
N ALA A 330 27.89 18.55 27.27
CA ALA A 330 29.03 19.47 27.19
C ALA A 330 28.78 20.81 27.92
N THR A 331 27.53 21.21 28.15
CA THR A 331 27.24 22.44 28.94
C THR A 331 27.36 22.21 30.44
N GLN A 332 27.40 20.98 30.94
CA GLN A 332 27.47 20.66 32.37
C GLN A 332 28.85 21.00 32.95
N GLU A 333 29.91 21.07 32.13
CA GLU A 333 31.24 21.46 32.53
C GLU A 333 31.44 22.99 32.68
N ARG A 334 30.35 23.78 32.57
CA ARG A 334 30.40 25.24 32.57
C ARG A 334 31.00 25.82 33.86
N ASP A 335 30.75 25.20 35.02
CA ASP A 335 31.23 25.69 36.29
C ASP A 335 32.78 25.64 36.37
N ALA A 336 33.41 24.67 35.69
CA ALA A 336 34.86 24.64 35.50
C ALA A 336 35.35 25.83 34.64
N LEU A 337 34.55 26.31 33.67
CA LEU A 337 34.90 27.51 32.90
C LEU A 337 34.82 28.78 33.74
N ARG A 338 33.82 28.86 34.62
CA ARG A 338 33.70 29.99 35.57
C ARG A 338 34.87 29.97 36.56
N LEU A 339 35.14 28.82 37.17
CA LEU A 339 36.29 28.63 38.09
C LEU A 339 37.59 29.03 37.42
N SER A 340 37.84 28.61 36.18
CA SER A 340 39.04 29.04 35.44
C SER A 340 39.11 30.55 35.26
N GLY A 341 37.97 31.21 34.94
CA GLY A 341 37.88 32.67 34.86
C GLY A 341 38.19 33.37 36.20
N ASP A 342 37.62 32.86 37.30
CA ASP A 342 37.81 33.37 38.65
C ASP A 342 39.28 33.23 39.08
N LEU A 343 39.91 32.04 38.86
CA LEU A 343 41.32 31.77 39.18
C LEU A 343 42.28 32.61 38.33
N ILE A 344 42.01 32.83 37.03
CA ILE A 344 42.81 33.74 36.21
C ILE A 344 42.70 35.17 36.77
N THR A 345 41.48 35.63 37.12
CA THR A 345 41.27 36.97 37.65
C THR A 345 41.99 37.19 38.98
N ALA A 346 41.97 36.19 39.86
CA ALA A 346 42.69 36.27 41.16
C ALA A 346 44.20 36.28 41.01
N ASN A 347 44.75 35.78 39.92
CA ASN A 347 46.18 35.67 39.67
C ASN A 347 46.75 36.70 38.67
N LEU A 348 45.96 37.71 38.23
CA LEU A 348 46.35 38.71 37.23
C LEU A 348 47.68 39.42 37.61
N TYR A 349 47.91 39.63 38.90
CA TYR A 349 49.10 40.36 39.41
C TYR A 349 50.45 39.67 39.10
N ARG A 350 50.45 38.35 38.83
CA ARG A 350 51.61 37.54 38.52
C ARG A 350 51.69 37.00 37.11
N MET A 351 50.74 37.39 36.26
CA MET A 351 50.62 36.88 34.90
C MET A 351 51.12 37.90 33.88
N GLU A 352 51.78 37.40 32.84
CA GLU A 352 52.30 38.19 31.74
C GLU A 352 51.68 37.74 30.39
N ARG A 353 51.70 38.62 29.42
CA ARG A 353 51.25 38.28 28.05
C ARG A 353 52.23 37.27 27.43
N GLY A 354 51.72 36.29 26.69
CA GLY A 354 52.54 35.26 26.04
C GLY A 354 52.57 33.92 26.78
N GLN A 355 52.02 33.83 28.00
CA GLN A 355 51.92 32.58 28.73
C GLN A 355 50.87 31.64 28.08
N SER A 356 51.23 30.36 27.94
CA SER A 356 50.33 29.32 27.38
C SER A 356 49.51 28.58 28.45
N LYS A 357 49.87 28.70 29.73
CA LYS A 357 49.17 28.08 30.87
C LYS A 357 49.36 28.88 32.14
N LEU A 358 48.38 28.84 33.03
CA LEU A 358 48.48 29.28 34.43
C LEU A 358 48.42 28.05 35.32
N VAL A 359 49.38 27.91 36.21
CA VAL A 359 49.34 26.91 37.27
C VAL A 359 49.12 27.66 38.60
N CYS A 360 48.02 27.33 39.29
CA CYS A 360 47.64 27.98 40.54
C CYS A 360 46.83 27.04 41.44
N GLN A 361 46.78 27.38 42.73
CA GLN A 361 45.96 26.66 43.70
C GLN A 361 44.45 27.01 43.48
N ASN A 362 43.59 26.01 43.63
CA ASN A 362 42.14 26.21 43.61
C ASN A 362 41.66 26.65 45.00
N TYR A 363 41.42 27.91 45.20
CA TYR A 363 40.93 28.46 46.47
C TYR A 363 39.52 28.06 46.85
N TYR A 364 38.80 27.42 45.96
CA TYR A 364 37.44 26.91 46.19
C TYR A 364 37.41 25.42 46.55
N ASP A 365 38.62 24.81 46.62
CA ASP A 365 38.82 23.42 47.02
C ASP A 365 39.43 23.40 48.43
N GLU A 366 38.86 22.59 49.32
CA GLU A 366 39.36 22.46 50.71
C GLU A 366 40.81 21.99 50.76
N ASP A 367 41.21 21.13 49.81
CA ASP A 367 42.54 20.59 49.67
C ASP A 367 43.54 21.54 48.94
N LEU A 368 43.07 22.71 48.48
CA LEU A 368 43.83 23.67 47.68
C LEU A 368 44.55 23.03 46.48
N ALA A 369 43.92 22.08 45.84
CA ALA A 369 44.46 21.31 44.72
C ALA A 369 45.03 22.22 43.63
N GLU A 370 46.18 21.84 43.09
CA GLU A 370 46.84 22.60 42.02
C GLU A 370 46.07 22.38 40.68
N VAL A 371 45.69 23.46 40.02
CA VAL A 371 44.96 23.43 38.74
C VAL A 371 45.80 24.11 37.67
N THR A 372 45.88 23.45 36.51
CA THR A 372 46.52 24.00 35.32
C THR A 372 45.43 24.50 34.33
N ILE A 373 45.43 25.80 34.08
CA ILE A 373 44.45 26.45 33.18
C ILE A 373 45.13 26.80 31.86
N PRO A 374 44.66 26.28 30.70
CA PRO A 374 45.18 26.67 29.39
C PRO A 374 44.89 28.14 29.07
N LEU A 375 45.89 28.86 28.59
CA LEU A 375 45.80 30.27 28.19
C LEU A 375 46.08 30.40 26.68
N ASP A 376 45.51 31.44 26.08
CA ASP A 376 45.83 31.85 24.72
C ASP A 376 47.00 32.89 24.78
N PRO A 377 48.19 32.55 24.27
CA PRO A 377 49.36 33.43 24.38
C PRO A 377 49.19 34.77 23.60
N LEU A 378 48.27 34.81 22.63
CA LEU A 378 48.03 36.03 21.86
C LEU A 378 47.19 37.07 22.63
N LEU A 379 46.53 36.64 23.72
CA LEU A 379 45.65 37.46 24.54
C LEU A 379 46.36 37.94 25.80
N THR A 380 45.92 39.08 26.34
CA THR A 380 46.33 39.53 27.66
C THR A 380 45.72 38.64 28.75
N PRO A 381 46.25 38.61 30.01
CA PRO A 381 45.64 37.88 31.12
C PRO A 381 44.15 38.24 31.32
N GLN A 382 43.78 39.53 31.24
CA GLN A 382 42.40 40.01 31.36
C GLN A 382 41.54 39.51 30.21
N GLN A 383 42.07 39.48 28.98
CA GLN A 383 41.36 38.96 27.82
C GLN A 383 41.15 37.43 27.93
N ASN A 384 42.09 36.68 28.47
CA ASN A 384 41.94 35.27 28.77
C ASN A 384 40.82 35.03 29.78
N ALA A 385 40.78 35.75 30.90
CA ALA A 385 39.68 35.67 31.87
C ALA A 385 38.34 35.98 31.20
N ALA A 386 38.26 37.07 30.43
CA ALA A 386 37.04 37.43 29.68
C ALA A 386 36.61 36.35 28.68
N LYS A 387 37.56 35.64 28.02
CA LYS A 387 37.30 34.51 27.13
C LYS A 387 36.63 33.35 27.87
N TYR A 388 37.09 33.01 29.09
CA TYR A 388 36.50 31.99 29.93
C TYR A 388 35.09 32.36 30.40
N TYR A 389 34.86 33.58 30.86
CA TYR A 389 33.54 34.07 31.24
C TYR A 389 32.55 34.11 30.03
N LYS A 390 33.02 34.51 28.86
CA LYS A 390 32.21 34.47 27.63
C LYS A 390 31.78 33.04 27.29
N ARG A 391 32.70 32.06 27.44
CA ARG A 391 32.39 30.62 27.24
C ARG A 391 31.39 30.13 28.28
N TYR A 392 31.55 30.50 29.56
CA TYR A 392 30.60 30.19 30.63
C TYR A 392 29.20 30.72 30.33
N THR A 393 29.10 32.01 29.98
CA THR A 393 27.79 32.64 29.66
C THR A 393 27.14 31.99 28.47
N LYS A 394 27.93 31.65 27.43
CA LYS A 394 27.43 30.93 26.25
C LYS A 394 26.91 29.54 26.63
N ALA A 395 27.65 28.79 27.45
CA ALA A 395 27.25 27.47 27.93
C ALA A 395 25.96 27.53 28.78
N LYS A 396 25.86 28.51 29.69
CA LYS A 396 24.66 28.73 30.52
C LYS A 396 23.40 29.04 29.67
N THR A 397 23.56 29.88 28.64
CA THR A 397 22.44 30.19 27.73
C THR A 397 22.08 28.98 26.87
N ALA A 398 23.09 28.25 26.37
CA ALA A 398 22.88 27.03 25.57
C ALA A 398 22.17 25.93 26.37
N GLU A 399 22.51 25.75 27.66
CA GLU A 399 21.85 24.77 28.51
C GLU A 399 20.33 25.00 28.58
N LYS A 400 19.92 26.22 28.87
CA LYS A 400 18.48 26.58 28.94
C LYS A 400 17.77 26.28 27.62
N TYR A 401 18.36 26.73 26.52
CA TYR A 401 17.80 26.51 25.18
C TYR A 401 17.72 25.01 24.83
N LEU A 402 18.81 24.26 25.09
CA LEU A 402 18.86 22.83 24.80
C LEU A 402 17.83 22.04 25.64
N ARG A 403 17.64 22.38 26.90
CA ARG A 403 16.63 21.77 27.76
C ARG A 403 15.21 21.91 27.18
N GLU A 404 14.88 23.12 26.70
CA GLU A 404 13.58 23.38 26.04
C GLU A 404 13.46 22.60 24.72
N GLN A 405 14.51 22.61 23.89
CA GLN A 405 14.51 21.91 22.59
C GLN A 405 14.46 20.37 22.74
N MET A 406 15.13 19.81 23.72
CA MET A 406 15.07 18.38 24.04
C MET A 406 13.67 17.96 24.50
N ALA A 407 13.01 18.79 25.34
CA ALA A 407 11.63 18.53 25.75
C ALA A 407 10.66 18.52 24.56
N LEU A 408 10.82 19.44 23.60
CA LEU A 408 10.05 19.44 22.35
C LEU A 408 10.35 18.22 21.49
N ALA A 409 11.64 17.87 21.32
CA ALA A 409 12.05 16.71 20.52
C ALA A 409 11.54 15.39 21.11
N ARG A 410 11.52 15.23 22.43
CA ARG A 410 10.94 14.05 23.11
C ARG A 410 9.43 13.95 22.88
N ARG A 411 8.70 15.07 22.93
CA ARG A 411 7.26 15.10 22.60
C ARG A 411 6.99 14.73 21.15
N ASP A 412 7.82 15.26 20.22
CA ASP A 412 7.71 14.94 18.80
C ASP A 412 8.01 13.45 18.52
N LEU A 413 8.99 12.89 19.24
CA LEU A 413 9.34 11.47 19.13
C LEU A 413 8.20 10.58 19.60
N ALA A 414 7.64 10.82 20.79
CA ALA A 414 6.49 10.08 21.33
C ALA A 414 5.27 10.18 20.40
N TYR A 415 5.01 11.37 19.84
CA TYR A 415 3.94 11.55 18.85
C TYR A 415 4.17 10.71 17.57
N LEU A 416 5.37 10.72 17.01
CA LEU A 416 5.66 9.92 15.80
C LEU A 416 5.62 8.41 16.07
N GLU A 417 5.94 7.97 17.27
CA GLU A 417 5.79 6.58 17.69
C GLU A 417 4.31 6.19 17.81
N SER A 418 3.44 7.07 18.32
CA SER A 418 1.98 6.83 18.31
C SER A 418 1.42 6.77 16.89
N VAL A 419 1.87 7.66 15.99
CA VAL A 419 1.46 7.63 14.58
C VAL A 419 1.86 6.32 13.90
N LEU A 420 3.05 5.79 14.16
CA LEU A 420 3.48 4.48 13.63
C LEU A 420 2.56 3.35 14.12
N GLN A 421 2.14 3.40 15.37
CA GLN A 421 1.17 2.44 15.92
C GLN A 421 -0.19 2.54 15.22
N GLU A 422 -0.68 3.75 14.98
CA GLU A 422 -1.94 3.97 14.27
C GLU A 422 -1.91 3.47 12.83
N ILE A 423 -0.77 3.66 12.12
CA ILE A 423 -0.60 3.13 10.76
C ILE A 423 -0.66 1.60 10.75
N GLN A 424 -0.12 0.92 11.75
CA GLN A 424 -0.21 -0.54 11.88
C GLN A 424 -1.64 -1.04 12.12
N GLN A 425 -2.48 -0.23 12.75
CA GLN A 425 -3.88 -0.54 13.03
C GLN A 425 -4.86 -0.04 11.96
N ALA A 426 -4.38 0.70 10.97
CA ALA A 426 -5.19 1.24 9.89
C ALA A 426 -5.66 0.12 8.95
N GLU A 427 -6.96 0.06 8.68
CA GLU A 427 -7.63 -0.99 7.90
C GLU A 427 -8.13 -0.46 6.55
N THR A 428 -8.40 0.83 6.47
CA THR A 428 -9.02 1.45 5.31
C THR A 428 -8.11 2.49 4.67
N GLU A 429 -8.34 2.73 3.37
CA GLU A 429 -7.65 3.79 2.63
C GLU A 429 -7.87 5.18 3.28
N GLN A 430 -9.07 5.40 3.82
CA GLN A 430 -9.41 6.64 4.52
C GLN A 430 -8.60 6.82 5.81
N ASP A 431 -8.32 5.74 6.56
CA ASP A 431 -7.49 5.82 7.76
C ASP A 431 -6.08 6.33 7.43
N PHE A 432 -5.46 5.84 6.34
CA PHE A 432 -4.14 6.32 5.89
C PHE A 432 -4.17 7.78 5.43
N LEU A 433 -5.25 8.21 4.78
CA LEU A 433 -5.42 9.61 4.37
C LEU A 433 -5.56 10.54 5.59
N ASP A 434 -6.33 10.12 6.59
CA ASP A 434 -6.53 10.88 7.81
C ASP A 434 -5.22 11.03 8.60
N ILE A 435 -4.46 9.93 8.78
CA ILE A 435 -3.15 9.92 9.44
C ILE A 435 -2.14 10.78 8.65
N ARG A 436 -2.12 10.68 7.32
CA ARG A 436 -1.26 11.52 6.47
C ARG A 436 -1.61 13.00 6.62
N GLY A 437 -2.89 13.34 6.66
CA GLY A 437 -3.38 14.70 6.91
C GLY A 437 -2.94 15.22 8.28
N GLU A 438 -2.99 14.39 9.30
CA GLU A 438 -2.53 14.69 10.64
C GLU A 438 -1.02 14.99 10.67
N MET A 439 -0.18 14.12 10.08
CA MET A 439 1.27 14.35 9.96
C MET A 439 1.62 15.62 9.19
N SER A 440 0.84 15.95 8.16
CA SER A 440 1.02 17.16 7.36
C SER A 440 0.72 18.42 8.17
N ASP A 441 -0.37 18.43 8.93
CA ASP A 441 -0.74 19.58 9.79
C ASP A 441 0.20 19.71 10.99
N ALA A 442 0.77 18.58 11.47
CA ALA A 442 1.82 18.56 12.49
C ALA A 442 3.20 19.02 11.97
N GLY A 443 3.36 19.21 10.65
CA GLY A 443 4.58 19.72 10.02
C GLY A 443 5.65 18.67 9.71
N PHE A 444 5.37 17.38 9.81
CA PHE A 444 6.32 16.30 9.52
C PHE A 444 6.44 15.96 8.05
N ILE A 445 5.38 16.24 7.26
CA ILE A 445 5.35 16.08 5.80
C ILE A 445 4.83 17.34 5.12
N ARG A 446 5.23 17.54 3.85
CA ARG A 446 4.76 18.69 3.07
C ARG A 446 3.26 18.62 2.81
N LYS A 447 2.57 19.75 2.90
CA LYS A 447 1.18 19.86 2.47
C LYS A 447 1.10 19.59 0.97
N GLN A 448 0.42 18.54 0.58
CA GLN A 448 0.08 18.30 -0.83
C GLN A 448 -1.16 19.12 -1.16
N GLY A 449 -1.11 19.88 -2.28
CA GLY A 449 -2.14 20.64 -2.97
C GLY A 449 -3.53 20.84 -2.34
N LYS A 450 -4.53 21.28 -3.08
CA LYS A 450 -5.89 21.54 -2.59
C LYS A 450 -6.46 20.32 -1.87
N LYS A 451 -6.83 20.49 -0.58
CA LYS A 451 -7.58 19.48 0.19
C LYS A 451 -8.82 19.07 -0.62
N VAL A 452 -8.86 17.84 -1.09
CA VAL A 452 -10.15 17.20 -1.39
C VAL A 452 -10.86 17.10 -0.04
N LEU A 453 -12.00 17.71 0.10
CA LEU A 453 -12.87 17.65 1.28
C LEU A 453 -13.45 16.22 1.37
N GLN A 454 -12.65 15.28 1.81
CA GLN A 454 -13.12 13.93 2.13
C GLN A 454 -13.65 13.93 3.57
N ARG A 455 -14.75 13.24 3.78
CA ARG A 455 -15.29 13.07 5.15
C ARG A 455 -14.31 12.20 5.93
N PRO A 456 -13.91 12.62 7.15
CA PRO A 456 -13.01 11.81 7.98
C PRO A 456 -13.64 10.46 8.33
N SER A 457 -12.80 9.46 8.59
CA SER A 457 -13.24 8.14 9.05
C SER A 457 -14.07 8.26 10.33
N LYS A 458 -15.04 7.35 10.52
CA LYS A 458 -15.79 7.27 11.79
C LYS A 458 -15.01 6.41 12.79
N PRO A 459 -15.13 6.63 14.12
CA PRO A 459 -14.58 5.74 15.12
C PRO A 459 -15.05 4.30 14.89
N ARG A 460 -14.24 3.32 15.30
CA ARG A 460 -14.73 1.93 15.39
C ARG A 460 -15.80 1.86 16.45
N GLU A 461 -16.85 1.13 16.18
CA GLU A 461 -18.00 1.01 17.07
C GLU A 461 -18.24 -0.45 17.42
N PHE A 462 -18.39 -0.71 18.71
CA PHE A 462 -18.64 -2.02 19.29
C PHE A 462 -19.81 -1.95 20.27
N LYS A 463 -20.31 -3.11 20.66
CA LYS A 463 -21.36 -3.22 21.69
C LYS A 463 -20.95 -4.28 22.69
N THR A 464 -20.94 -3.93 24.00
CA THR A 464 -20.62 -4.88 25.06
C THR A 464 -21.73 -5.90 25.28
N SER A 465 -21.42 -6.96 26.01
CA SER A 465 -22.40 -7.98 26.38
C SER A 465 -23.56 -7.41 27.17
N GLY A 466 -23.36 -6.36 27.97
CA GLY A 466 -24.40 -5.62 28.68
C GLY A 466 -25.15 -4.61 27.83
N GLY A 467 -24.83 -4.49 26.53
CA GLY A 467 -25.51 -3.63 25.58
C GLY A 467 -25.00 -2.19 25.50
N PHE A 468 -23.91 -1.84 26.17
CA PHE A 468 -23.31 -0.51 26.11
C PHE A 468 -22.54 -0.33 24.82
N ARG A 469 -22.62 0.86 24.25
CA ARG A 469 -21.87 1.28 23.06
C ARG A 469 -20.43 1.61 23.43
N VAL A 470 -19.48 1.08 22.66
CA VAL A 470 -18.05 1.38 22.83
C VAL A 470 -17.51 1.99 21.54
N LEU A 471 -16.80 3.11 21.67
CA LEU A 471 -16.17 3.81 20.56
C LEU A 471 -14.65 3.75 20.70
N VAL A 472 -13.97 3.37 19.61
CA VAL A 472 -12.50 3.27 19.56
C VAL A 472 -11.97 4.20 18.47
N GLY A 473 -11.08 5.10 18.85
CA GLY A 473 -10.47 6.05 17.93
C GLY A 473 -9.51 5.36 16.96
N ARG A 474 -9.41 5.87 15.73
CA ARG A 474 -8.57 5.32 14.65
C ARG A 474 -7.25 6.08 14.45
N ASN A 475 -7.16 7.30 14.96
CA ASN A 475 -5.97 8.16 14.89
C ASN A 475 -6.00 9.20 16.03
N ASN A 476 -4.87 9.88 16.27
CA ASN A 476 -4.71 10.81 17.38
C ASN A 476 -5.71 11.99 17.35
N ARG A 477 -6.05 12.50 16.17
CA ARG A 477 -7.07 13.55 16.03
C ARG A 477 -8.45 13.06 16.42
N GLN A 478 -8.75 11.84 16.02
CA GLN A 478 -10.03 11.22 16.37
C GLN A 478 -10.07 10.86 17.86
N ASN A 479 -8.95 10.41 18.43
CA ASN A 479 -8.79 10.19 19.86
C ASN A 479 -9.09 11.47 20.67
N ASP A 480 -8.51 12.60 20.24
CA ASP A 480 -8.79 13.91 20.84
C ASP A 480 -10.26 14.30 20.72
N LYS A 481 -10.82 14.21 19.51
CA LYS A 481 -12.21 14.59 19.26
C LYS A 481 -13.16 13.73 20.06
N LEU A 482 -12.96 12.43 20.05
CA LEU A 482 -13.78 11.46 20.75
C LEU A 482 -13.78 11.72 22.27
N THR A 483 -12.59 11.94 22.86
CA THR A 483 -12.45 12.12 24.31
C THR A 483 -12.87 13.50 24.81
N LEU A 484 -12.52 14.57 24.05
CA LEU A 484 -12.64 15.96 24.55
C LEU A 484 -13.89 16.67 24.04
N LYS A 485 -14.59 16.14 23.02
CA LYS A 485 -15.75 16.82 22.40
C LYS A 485 -16.99 15.95 22.28
N ASP A 486 -16.83 14.66 21.90
CA ASP A 486 -17.96 13.80 21.54
C ASP A 486 -18.47 12.97 22.72
N ALA A 487 -17.60 12.59 23.67
CA ALA A 487 -17.97 11.80 24.85
C ALA A 487 -18.65 12.65 25.94
N ASP A 488 -19.62 12.06 26.64
CA ASP A 488 -20.22 12.67 27.83
C ASP A 488 -19.22 12.64 29.01
N TYR A 489 -19.31 13.61 29.92
CA TYR A 489 -18.40 13.72 31.06
C TYR A 489 -18.48 12.54 32.02
N ARG A 490 -19.57 11.76 31.98
CA ARG A 490 -19.82 10.55 32.79
C ARG A 490 -19.36 9.28 32.13
N ASP A 491 -19.13 9.29 30.82
CA ASP A 491 -18.63 8.12 30.09
C ASP A 491 -17.28 7.65 30.63
N LEU A 492 -16.96 6.37 30.41
CA LEU A 492 -15.71 5.80 30.86
C LEU A 492 -14.69 5.84 29.70
N TRP A 493 -13.53 6.38 29.97
CA TRP A 493 -12.37 6.42 29.08
C TRP A 493 -11.39 5.35 29.50
N PHE A 494 -10.84 4.62 28.50
CA PHE A 494 -9.84 3.58 28.70
C PHE A 494 -8.63 3.81 27.81
N HIS A 495 -7.45 3.51 28.35
CA HIS A 495 -6.19 3.53 27.61
C HIS A 495 -5.17 2.58 28.25
N VAL A 496 -4.32 1.96 27.42
CA VAL A 496 -3.22 1.12 27.90
C VAL A 496 -2.20 1.97 28.68
N GLN A 497 -1.72 1.44 29.81
CA GLN A 497 -0.80 2.17 30.68
C GLN A 497 0.60 2.29 30.05
N LYS A 498 1.14 3.52 29.95
CA LYS A 498 2.51 3.83 29.49
C LYS A 498 2.90 3.34 28.10
N LEU A 499 1.95 2.91 27.30
CA LEU A 499 2.15 2.47 25.91
C LEU A 499 1.28 3.29 24.95
N HIS A 500 1.58 3.24 23.65
CA HIS A 500 0.74 3.88 22.64
C HIS A 500 -0.46 3.00 22.29
N GLY A 501 -1.63 3.62 22.16
CA GLY A 501 -2.88 2.93 21.84
C GLY A 501 -4.01 3.89 21.51
N SER A 502 -5.15 3.34 21.13
CA SER A 502 -6.39 4.10 20.88
C SER A 502 -7.05 4.52 22.17
N HIS A 503 -7.71 5.69 22.16
CA HIS A 503 -8.67 6.04 23.18
C HIS A 503 -9.95 5.21 22.95
N VAL A 504 -10.44 4.61 24.01
CA VAL A 504 -11.67 3.83 24.03
C VAL A 504 -12.67 4.50 24.96
N ILE A 505 -13.88 4.76 24.48
CA ILE A 505 -14.96 5.36 25.23
C ILE A 505 -16.11 4.36 25.34
N LEU A 506 -16.47 4.00 26.56
CA LEU A 506 -17.69 3.26 26.86
C LEU A 506 -18.78 4.28 27.20
N CYS A 507 -19.76 4.39 26.30
CA CYS A 507 -20.88 5.33 26.45
C CYS A 507 -21.88 4.80 27.47
N THR A 508 -21.93 5.42 28.65
CA THR A 508 -22.77 4.98 29.73
C THR A 508 -24.25 5.35 29.56
N ASN A 509 -24.53 6.46 28.84
CA ASN A 509 -25.88 7.01 28.68
C ASN A 509 -26.66 7.14 30.01
N GLY A 510 -25.93 7.33 31.12
CA GLY A 510 -26.50 7.40 32.47
C GLY A 510 -26.76 6.06 33.15
N GLY A 511 -26.44 4.93 32.52
CA GLY A 511 -26.43 3.60 33.12
C GLY A 511 -25.13 3.29 33.85
N GLU A 512 -25.14 2.25 34.67
CA GLU A 512 -23.96 1.74 35.37
C GLU A 512 -23.45 0.47 34.64
N PRO A 513 -22.30 0.52 33.95
CA PRO A 513 -21.74 -0.66 33.30
C PRO A 513 -21.20 -1.65 34.34
N GLY A 514 -21.47 -2.94 34.13
CA GLY A 514 -20.96 -4.02 34.97
C GLY A 514 -19.48 -4.28 34.77
N ASP A 515 -18.88 -5.10 35.63
CA ASP A 515 -17.45 -5.45 35.55
C ASP A 515 -17.08 -6.14 34.24
N GLN A 516 -18.02 -6.90 33.66
CA GLN A 516 -17.82 -7.52 32.34
C GLN A 516 -17.74 -6.48 31.24
N ASP A 517 -18.61 -5.47 31.22
CA ASP A 517 -18.59 -4.40 30.22
C ASP A 517 -17.29 -3.61 30.29
N ILE A 518 -16.80 -3.36 31.51
CA ILE A 518 -15.54 -2.68 31.78
C ILE A 518 -14.36 -3.52 31.29
N THR A 519 -14.38 -4.83 31.56
CA THR A 519 -13.33 -5.76 31.10
C THR A 519 -13.31 -5.87 29.57
N GLU A 520 -14.47 -5.91 28.93
CA GLU A 520 -14.58 -5.95 27.46
C GLU A 520 -14.07 -4.64 26.83
N ALA A 521 -14.42 -3.48 27.38
CA ALA A 521 -13.90 -2.20 26.90
C ALA A 521 -12.37 -2.06 27.12
N ALA A 522 -11.86 -2.54 28.27
CA ALA A 522 -10.42 -2.61 28.53
C ALA A 522 -9.72 -3.57 27.55
N GLY A 523 -10.35 -4.72 27.24
CA GLY A 523 -9.85 -5.66 26.22
C GLY A 523 -9.72 -5.03 24.85
N LEU A 524 -10.69 -4.20 24.44
CA LEU A 524 -10.58 -3.41 23.20
C LEU A 524 -9.43 -2.40 23.26
N ALA A 525 -9.22 -1.71 24.38
CA ALA A 525 -8.11 -0.76 24.53
C ALA A 525 -6.75 -1.47 24.45
N ALA A 526 -6.61 -2.66 25.04
CA ALA A 526 -5.41 -3.48 24.95
C ALA A 526 -5.18 -3.99 23.51
N TYR A 527 -6.23 -4.44 22.82
CA TYR A 527 -6.14 -4.92 21.43
C TYR A 527 -5.73 -3.83 20.44
N TYR A 528 -6.27 -2.61 20.61
CA TYR A 528 -5.91 -1.46 19.78
C TYR A 528 -4.75 -0.66 20.38
N SER A 529 -3.69 -1.36 20.83
CA SER A 529 -2.48 -0.77 21.40
C SER A 529 -1.22 -1.52 20.95
N GLN A 530 -0.07 -1.03 21.40
CA GLN A 530 1.21 -1.73 21.23
C GLN A 530 1.29 -3.08 21.96
N ALA A 531 0.41 -3.29 22.95
CA ALA A 531 0.37 -4.52 23.73
C ALA A 531 -0.58 -5.59 23.16
N LYS A 532 -0.97 -5.48 21.90
CA LYS A 532 -1.93 -6.39 21.24
C LYS A 532 -1.59 -7.87 21.42
N ASP A 533 -0.30 -8.21 21.37
CA ASP A 533 0.19 -9.60 21.44
C ASP A 533 0.74 -9.96 22.84
N SER A 534 0.45 -9.15 23.85
CA SER A 534 0.92 -9.33 25.23
C SER A 534 -0.18 -9.89 26.11
N ALA A 535 0.17 -10.66 27.15
CA ALA A 535 -0.75 -11.10 28.17
C ALA A 535 -0.76 -10.16 29.38
N ASN A 536 -1.85 -10.12 30.12
CA ASN A 536 -1.99 -9.37 31.37
C ASN A 536 -1.65 -7.86 31.24
N VAL A 537 -2.24 -7.21 30.23
CA VAL A 537 -1.99 -5.82 29.88
C VAL A 537 -2.70 -4.88 30.84
N PRO A 538 -2.00 -3.96 31.53
CA PRO A 538 -2.64 -2.97 32.39
C PRO A 538 -3.30 -1.88 31.55
N VAL A 539 -4.60 -1.70 31.73
CA VAL A 539 -5.44 -0.68 31.10
C VAL A 539 -6.02 0.24 32.17
N ASP A 540 -5.73 1.52 32.06
CA ASP A 540 -6.30 2.51 32.97
C ASP A 540 -7.70 2.90 32.50
N CYS A 541 -8.63 2.97 33.46
CA CYS A 541 -10.03 3.34 33.29
C CYS A 541 -10.38 4.53 34.21
N THR A 542 -10.95 5.58 33.63
CA THR A 542 -11.42 6.76 34.39
C THR A 542 -12.61 7.39 33.68
N GLN A 543 -13.34 8.25 34.41
CA GLN A 543 -14.39 9.06 33.77
C GLN A 543 -13.79 10.16 32.91
N VAL A 544 -14.43 10.44 31.76
CA VAL A 544 -13.98 11.45 30.79
C VAL A 544 -13.69 12.82 31.42
N LYS A 545 -14.46 13.22 32.45
CA LYS A 545 -14.23 14.50 33.19
C LYS A 545 -12.84 14.62 33.81
N TYR A 546 -12.15 13.51 34.08
CA TYR A 546 -10.80 13.49 34.67
C TYR A 546 -9.69 13.44 33.61
N VAL A 547 -10.06 13.42 32.31
CA VAL A 547 -9.11 13.42 31.18
C VAL A 547 -8.97 14.85 30.65
N LYS A 548 -7.75 15.36 30.59
CA LYS A 548 -7.46 16.74 30.14
C LYS A 548 -6.33 16.75 29.12
N LYS A 549 -6.40 17.70 28.20
CA LYS A 549 -5.31 17.92 27.26
C LYS A 549 -4.41 19.05 27.76
N PRO A 550 -3.11 18.83 27.97
CA PRO A 550 -2.15 19.89 28.32
C PRO A 550 -2.04 20.93 27.21
N ALA A 551 -1.79 22.20 27.59
CA ALA A 551 -1.55 23.25 26.61
C ALA A 551 -0.35 22.92 25.72
N GLY A 552 -0.51 23.05 24.39
CA GLY A 552 0.54 22.75 23.41
C GLY A 552 0.84 21.25 23.22
N ALA A 553 0.05 20.33 23.78
CA ALA A 553 0.21 18.91 23.56
C ALA A 553 -0.16 18.51 22.12
N ARG A 554 0.57 17.55 21.55
CA ARG A 554 0.27 16.95 20.24
C ARG A 554 -1.09 16.23 20.28
N PRO A 555 -1.76 16.02 19.13
CA PRO A 555 -2.97 15.20 19.08
C PRO A 555 -2.77 13.83 19.76
N GLY A 556 -3.80 13.31 20.42
CA GLY A 556 -3.78 12.04 21.14
C GLY A 556 -3.10 12.08 22.52
N MET A 557 -2.43 13.17 22.86
CA MET A 557 -1.73 13.28 24.16
C MET A 557 -2.65 13.91 25.21
N VAL A 558 -2.97 13.14 26.25
CA VAL A 558 -3.79 13.57 27.39
C VAL A 558 -3.11 13.25 28.72
N ILE A 559 -3.54 13.92 29.77
CA ILE A 559 -3.26 13.59 31.17
C ILE A 559 -4.57 13.25 31.86
N TYR A 560 -4.55 12.32 32.78
CA TYR A 560 -5.73 11.89 33.52
C TYR A 560 -5.40 11.62 34.99
N THR A 561 -6.42 11.69 35.81
CA THR A 561 -6.35 11.47 37.26
C THR A 561 -7.48 10.55 37.69
N THR A 562 -7.47 10.12 38.94
CA THR A 562 -8.59 9.37 39.55
C THR A 562 -8.98 8.14 38.70
N TYR A 563 -7.98 7.33 38.36
CA TYR A 563 -8.17 6.15 37.53
C TYR A 563 -8.05 4.86 38.35
N ARG A 564 -8.61 3.77 37.81
CA ARG A 564 -8.34 2.40 38.21
C ARG A 564 -7.69 1.64 37.08
N THR A 565 -6.85 0.66 37.39
CA THR A 565 -6.20 -0.19 36.38
C THR A 565 -6.90 -1.54 36.33
N VAL A 566 -7.23 -1.99 35.12
CA VAL A 566 -7.83 -3.31 34.85
C VAL A 566 -6.80 -4.10 34.03
N ASN A 567 -6.43 -5.29 34.49
CA ASN A 567 -5.51 -6.17 33.76
C ASN A 567 -6.31 -7.09 32.85
N VAL A 568 -5.99 -7.07 31.55
CA VAL A 568 -6.70 -7.85 30.52
C VAL A 568 -5.73 -8.49 29.55
N THR A 569 -6.14 -9.60 28.93
CA THR A 569 -5.42 -10.19 27.80
C THR A 569 -6.19 -9.89 26.52
N PRO A 570 -5.59 -9.17 25.55
CA PRO A 570 -6.26 -8.88 24.29
C PRO A 570 -6.56 -10.17 23.53
N ALA A 571 -7.74 -10.25 22.92
CA ALA A 571 -8.17 -11.42 22.15
C ALA A 571 -8.92 -10.97 20.88
N GLU A 572 -8.58 -11.55 19.74
CA GLU A 572 -9.25 -11.27 18.47
C GLU A 572 -10.72 -11.73 18.48
N ASP A 573 -11.00 -12.85 19.16
CA ASP A 573 -12.36 -13.38 19.30
C ASP A 573 -13.27 -12.42 20.06
N LEU A 574 -12.75 -11.71 21.07
CA LEU A 574 -13.48 -10.64 21.75
C LEU A 574 -13.92 -9.56 20.76
N VAL A 575 -12.99 -9.10 19.93
CA VAL A 575 -13.25 -8.05 18.94
C VAL A 575 -14.33 -8.48 17.94
N LYS A 576 -14.22 -9.71 17.39
CA LYS A 576 -15.22 -10.29 16.48
C LYS A 576 -16.59 -10.41 17.12
N ARG A 577 -16.65 -10.89 18.37
CA ARG A 577 -17.90 -11.04 19.14
C ARG A 577 -18.60 -9.70 19.36
N LEU A 578 -17.86 -8.66 19.78
CA LEU A 578 -18.42 -7.34 20.05
C LEU A 578 -18.78 -6.56 18.77
N GLN A 579 -18.22 -6.91 17.62
CA GLN A 579 -18.63 -6.39 16.30
C GLN A 579 -19.92 -7.03 15.80
N ALA A 580 -20.11 -8.33 16.00
CA ALA A 580 -21.27 -9.08 15.54
C ALA A 580 -22.58 -8.70 16.30
N GLY A 581 -22.47 -8.06 17.45
CA GLY A 581 -23.61 -7.57 18.24
C GLY A 581 -24.24 -6.25 17.73
N LYS A 582 -23.90 -5.81 16.51
CA LYS A 582 -24.48 -4.64 15.84
C LYS A 582 -25.83 -4.92 15.25
#